data_f7bda7f4b49b7a5cf302828d51f3bcb2
#
_entry.id   f7bda7f4b49b7a5cf302828d51f3bcb2
#
_cell.length_a   1.000
_cell.length_b   1.000
_cell.length_c   1.000
_cell.angle_alpha   90.00
_cell.angle_beta   90.00
_cell.angle_gamma   90.00
#
_symmetry.space_group_name_H-M   'P 1'
#
loop_
_entity.id
_entity.type
_entity.pdbx_description
1 polymer ?
#
loop_
_entity_poly.entity_id
_entity_poly.type
_entity_poly.pdbx_seq_one_letter_code
_entity_poly.pdbx_strand_id
1 'polypeptide(L)'
;SFDCNRYANDETGQFLNSALVNNPTIPFPDYTLGFAMHYAPADTGWYITAAAADSQGDHRETGFRTAFHDEDYYVYMAETGITPSFGQLQGTYSVGVWHMPEPTDVDGDGFSSRNNTGMYLSFDQMLSKENEDENDSQGLGTFFRFGYAPSNHNEMTQFYSTGLSYQGLFDGRDDDVLAFGVARGYFSEAAGATYTEDSETVFETFYNFAVNSSLTVTPSIQYVADPSSADNGRDL
;
A
#
# COMPACT_ATOMS: atom_id res chain seq x y z
N SER A 1 -10.51 0.83 4.90
CA SER A 1 -9.06 1.10 4.92
C SER A 1 -8.69 2.05 3.80
N PHE A 2 -7.54 2.71 3.94
CA PHE A 2 -6.97 3.61 2.93
C PHE A 2 -6.01 2.83 2.04
N ASP A 3 -5.83 3.30 0.77
CA ASP A 3 -4.97 2.65 -0.24
C ASP A 3 -5.30 1.16 -0.45
N CYS A 4 -6.56 0.79 -0.24
CA CYS A 4 -7.01 -0.58 -0.45
C CYS A 4 -6.93 -0.96 -1.92
N ASN A 5 -6.48 -2.19 -2.17
CA ASN A 5 -6.39 -2.77 -3.49
C ASN A 5 -6.78 -4.25 -3.45
N ARG A 6 -7.60 -4.69 -4.41
CA ARG A 6 -8.11 -6.06 -4.44
C ARG A 6 -7.04 -7.11 -4.66
N TYR A 7 -5.97 -6.77 -5.39
CA TYR A 7 -4.97 -7.73 -5.86
C TYR A 7 -3.62 -7.62 -5.17
N ALA A 8 -3.41 -6.55 -4.37
CA ALA A 8 -2.13 -6.27 -3.74
C ALA A 8 -2.32 -5.53 -2.41
N ASN A 9 -2.83 -6.21 -1.39
CA ASN A 9 -3.11 -5.65 -0.07
C ASN A 9 -3.02 -6.65 1.08
N ASP A 10 -2.69 -7.90 0.80
CA ASP A 10 -2.69 -8.98 1.79
C ASP A 10 -1.41 -9.82 1.66
N GLU A 11 -0.50 -9.66 2.61
CA GLU A 11 0.76 -10.42 2.69
C GLU A 11 0.57 -11.91 3.05
N THR A 12 -0.64 -12.32 3.44
CA THR A 12 -0.91 -13.72 3.78
C THR A 12 -1.37 -14.56 2.60
N GLY A 13 -2.00 -13.95 1.62
CA GLY A 13 -2.60 -14.61 0.46
C GLY A 13 -2.27 -14.00 -0.88
N GLN A 14 -1.45 -12.95 -0.92
CA GLN A 14 -1.04 -12.24 -2.13
C GLN A 14 0.48 -12.05 -2.15
N PHE A 15 0.97 -10.85 -2.49
CA PHE A 15 2.41 -10.55 -2.50
C PHE A 15 2.99 -10.53 -1.09
N LEU A 16 4.21 -11.04 -0.92
CA LEU A 16 4.95 -11.03 0.35
C LEU A 16 5.78 -9.75 0.53
N ASN A 17 6.25 -9.16 -0.57
CA ASN A 17 7.08 -7.96 -0.50
C ASN A 17 6.25 -6.75 -0.08
N SER A 18 6.69 -6.05 0.96
CA SER A 18 5.99 -4.89 1.51
C SER A 18 5.76 -3.77 0.50
N ALA A 19 6.65 -3.60 -0.49
CA ALA A 19 6.48 -2.63 -1.56
C ALA A 19 5.32 -2.97 -2.53
N LEU A 20 4.85 -4.22 -2.56
CA LEU A 20 3.68 -4.63 -3.33
C LEU A 20 2.40 -4.71 -2.49
N VAL A 21 2.52 -4.68 -1.16
CA VAL A 21 1.38 -4.70 -0.23
C VAL A 21 1.03 -3.31 0.26
N ASN A 22 2.04 -2.50 0.55
CA ASN A 22 1.88 -1.16 1.11
C ASN A 22 2.38 -0.08 0.14
N ASN A 23 1.92 1.15 0.35
CA ASN A 23 2.46 2.33 -0.32
C ASN A 23 3.41 3.04 0.65
N PRO A 24 4.72 2.97 0.45
CA PRO A 24 5.70 3.50 1.41
C PRO A 24 5.76 5.03 1.49
N THR A 25 5.03 5.74 0.62
CA THR A 25 4.89 7.21 0.73
C THR A 25 3.77 7.65 1.67
N ILE A 26 2.99 6.69 2.21
CA ILE A 26 1.94 6.97 3.19
C ILE A 26 2.51 6.70 4.58
N PRO A 27 2.41 7.65 5.54
CA PRO A 27 2.88 7.43 6.91
C PRO A 27 2.01 6.37 7.60
N PHE A 28 2.65 5.40 8.22
CA PHE A 28 2.00 4.38 9.05
C PHE A 28 2.47 4.54 10.49
N PRO A 29 1.70 5.22 11.35
CA PRO A 29 2.00 5.24 12.77
C PRO A 29 1.87 3.83 13.35
N ASP A 30 2.71 3.51 14.32
CA ASP A 30 2.64 2.26 15.08
C ASP A 30 1.30 2.14 15.81
N TYR A 31 1.08 1.03 16.53
CA TYR A 31 -0.18 0.72 17.24
C TYR A 31 -0.70 1.92 18.05
N THR A 32 -1.64 2.64 17.46
CA THR A 32 -2.05 3.96 17.95
C THR A 32 -3.56 4.10 18.06
N LEU A 33 -4.01 5.12 18.76
CA LEU A 33 -5.40 5.51 18.82
C LEU A 33 -5.78 6.35 17.61
N GLY A 34 -6.86 5.94 16.92
CA GLY A 34 -7.37 6.66 15.76
C GLY A 34 -8.89 6.62 15.66
N PHE A 35 -9.42 7.46 14.81
CA PHE A 35 -10.82 7.52 14.46
C PHE A 35 -10.95 7.59 12.93
N ALA A 36 -11.87 6.82 12.38
CA ALA A 36 -12.20 6.85 10.96
C ALA A 36 -13.71 6.95 10.74
N MET A 37 -14.10 7.67 9.68
CA MET A 37 -15.46 7.75 9.17
C MET A 37 -15.48 7.32 7.70
N HIS A 38 -16.46 6.51 7.35
CA HIS A 38 -16.69 6.09 5.97
C HIS A 38 -18.14 6.38 5.59
N TYR A 39 -18.34 6.97 4.42
CA TYR A 39 -19.66 7.25 3.87
C TYR A 39 -19.72 6.80 2.42
N ALA A 40 -20.64 5.88 2.13
CA ALA A 40 -20.91 5.35 0.80
C ALA A 40 -22.43 5.37 0.57
N PRO A 41 -22.96 6.33 -0.22
CA PRO A 41 -24.37 6.36 -0.54
C PRO A 41 -24.77 5.12 -1.33
N ALA A 42 -25.94 4.56 -1.02
CA ALA A 42 -26.46 3.40 -1.73
C ALA A 42 -26.57 3.69 -3.24
N ASP A 43 -26.28 2.69 -4.05
CA ASP A 43 -26.45 2.67 -5.50
C ASP A 43 -25.65 3.72 -6.31
N THR A 44 -24.70 4.41 -5.68
CA THR A 44 -23.86 5.40 -6.37
C THR A 44 -22.52 4.87 -6.86
N GLY A 45 -22.01 3.80 -6.22
CA GLY A 45 -20.65 3.32 -6.44
C GLY A 45 -19.56 4.32 -6.02
N TRP A 46 -19.93 5.42 -5.34
CA TRP A 46 -19.02 6.42 -4.81
C TRP A 46 -18.88 6.30 -3.30
N TYR A 47 -17.70 6.59 -2.79
CA TYR A 47 -17.45 6.65 -1.35
C TYR A 47 -16.46 7.76 -0.97
N ILE A 48 -16.48 8.13 0.31
CA ILE A 48 -15.46 8.96 0.95
C ILE A 48 -15.12 8.38 2.32
N THR A 49 -13.85 8.38 2.64
CA THR A 49 -13.31 7.99 3.95
C THR A 49 -12.44 9.11 4.50
N ALA A 50 -12.55 9.42 5.77
CA ALA A 50 -11.66 10.33 6.46
C ALA A 50 -11.22 9.72 7.79
N ALA A 51 -9.96 9.97 8.20
CA ALA A 51 -9.43 9.48 9.47
C ALA A 51 -8.47 10.47 10.09
N ALA A 52 -8.31 10.33 11.40
CA ALA A 52 -7.24 10.91 12.18
C ALA A 52 -6.68 9.83 13.10
N ALA A 53 -5.36 9.72 13.18
CA ALA A 53 -4.68 8.79 14.08
C ALA A 53 -3.50 9.52 14.74
N ASP A 54 -3.20 9.20 15.99
CA ASP A 54 -2.03 9.70 16.69
C ASP A 54 -0.76 9.26 15.93
N SER A 55 0.10 10.21 15.53
CA SER A 55 1.35 9.93 14.82
C SER A 55 2.50 9.51 15.74
N GLN A 56 2.33 9.72 17.05
CA GLN A 56 3.34 9.48 18.08
C GLN A 56 3.15 8.13 18.80
N GLY A 57 2.39 7.20 18.18
CA GLY A 57 2.15 5.88 18.74
C GLY A 57 3.45 5.16 19.11
N ASP A 58 3.48 4.53 20.29
CA ASP A 58 4.57 3.66 20.74
C ASP A 58 4.02 2.27 21.04
N HIS A 59 4.60 1.24 20.45
CA HIS A 59 4.20 -0.16 20.62
C HIS A 59 4.34 -0.68 22.07
N ARG A 60 5.03 0.05 22.94
CA ARG A 60 5.20 -0.28 24.37
C ARG A 60 4.27 0.48 25.28
N GLU A 61 3.48 1.42 24.74
CA GLU A 61 2.55 2.22 25.48
C GLU A 61 1.11 2.00 25.01
N THR A 62 0.15 2.39 25.83
CA THR A 62 -1.26 2.37 25.41
C THR A 62 -1.56 3.64 24.61
N GLY A 63 -2.31 3.54 23.51
CA GLY A 63 -2.66 4.66 22.66
C GLY A 63 -3.32 5.85 23.38
N PHE A 64 -3.89 5.66 24.57
CA PHE A 64 -4.39 6.76 25.40
C PHE A 64 -3.27 7.59 26.04
N ARG A 65 -2.08 7.02 26.23
CA ARG A 65 -0.95 7.77 26.78
C ARG A 65 -0.21 8.58 25.73
N THR A 66 -0.12 8.03 24.52
CA THR A 66 0.54 8.69 23.39
C THR A 66 -0.34 9.77 22.75
N ALA A 67 -1.67 9.56 22.71
CA ALA A 67 -2.62 10.45 22.05
C ALA A 67 -3.09 11.66 22.87
N PHE A 68 -2.74 11.76 24.17
CA PHE A 68 -3.22 12.82 25.05
C PHE A 68 -2.11 13.25 26.04
N HIS A 69 -1.14 14.02 25.56
CA HIS A 69 -0.09 14.63 26.36
C HIS A 69 0.21 16.08 25.90
N ASP A 70 1.32 16.69 26.30
CA ASP A 70 1.55 18.13 26.14
C ASP A 70 1.77 18.60 24.69
N GLU A 71 2.29 17.75 23.80
CA GLU A 71 2.45 18.04 22.35
C GLU A 71 1.93 16.85 21.53
N ASP A 72 0.65 16.91 21.17
CA ASP A 72 0.00 15.86 20.40
C ASP A 72 0.03 16.18 18.90
N TYR A 73 0.49 15.21 18.11
CA TYR A 73 0.44 15.25 16.65
C TYR A 73 -0.44 14.13 16.12
N TYR A 74 -1.21 14.44 15.08
CA TYR A 74 -2.08 13.47 14.41
C TYR A 74 -1.82 13.43 12.93
N VAL A 75 -1.79 12.25 12.36
CA VAL A 75 -1.90 12.08 10.91
C VAL A 75 -3.37 12.15 10.52
N TYR A 76 -3.66 12.95 9.52
CA TYR A 76 -5.00 13.10 8.93
C TYR A 76 -5.00 12.49 7.54
N MET A 77 -6.01 11.71 7.23
CA MET A 77 -6.17 11.08 5.93
C MET A 77 -7.58 11.33 5.38
N ALA A 78 -7.67 11.54 4.07
CA ALA A 78 -8.93 11.57 3.33
C ALA A 78 -8.77 10.83 2.01
N GLU A 79 -9.72 9.96 1.69
CA GLU A 79 -9.78 9.20 0.45
C GLU A 79 -11.18 9.28 -0.13
N THR A 80 -11.28 9.44 -1.44
CA THR A 80 -12.54 9.26 -2.17
C THR A 80 -12.32 8.32 -3.36
N GLY A 81 -13.33 7.56 -3.71
CA GLY A 81 -13.22 6.61 -4.80
C GLY A 81 -14.57 6.24 -5.42
N ILE A 82 -14.46 5.54 -6.53
CA ILE A 82 -15.60 4.97 -7.24
C ILE A 82 -15.39 3.47 -7.49
N THR A 83 -16.46 2.72 -7.51
CA THR A 83 -16.47 1.28 -7.78
C THR A 83 -17.28 0.97 -9.04
N PRO A 84 -16.76 1.30 -10.23
CA PRO A 84 -17.49 1.06 -11.48
C PRO A 84 -17.52 -0.42 -11.82
N SER A 85 -18.55 -0.80 -12.59
CA SER A 85 -18.69 -2.13 -13.17
C SER A 85 -18.84 -1.98 -14.69
N PHE A 86 -17.89 -2.52 -15.44
CA PHE A 86 -17.96 -2.56 -16.91
C PHE A 86 -18.53 -3.92 -17.33
N GLY A 87 -19.87 -3.98 -17.42
CA GLY A 87 -20.57 -5.25 -17.46
C GLY A 87 -20.43 -5.97 -16.12
N GLN A 88 -19.84 -7.16 -16.10
CA GLN A 88 -19.55 -7.91 -14.87
C GLN A 88 -18.11 -7.67 -14.33
N LEU A 89 -17.31 -6.85 -15.00
CA LEU A 89 -15.92 -6.57 -14.64
C LEU A 89 -15.86 -5.42 -13.64
N GLN A 90 -15.72 -5.76 -12.37
CA GLN A 90 -15.67 -4.80 -11.27
C GLN A 90 -14.29 -4.17 -11.16
N GLY A 91 -14.25 -2.90 -10.77
CA GLY A 91 -13.04 -2.17 -10.45
C GLY A 91 -13.23 -1.22 -9.28
N THR A 92 -12.13 -0.74 -8.71
CA THR A 92 -12.07 0.31 -7.69
C THR A 92 -11.03 1.33 -8.10
N TYR A 93 -11.37 2.60 -8.01
CA TYR A 93 -10.48 3.72 -8.36
C TYR A 93 -10.56 4.74 -7.25
N SER A 94 -9.45 5.03 -6.60
CA SER A 94 -9.40 5.97 -5.49
C SER A 94 -8.27 6.97 -5.61
N VAL A 95 -8.47 8.11 -4.98
CA VAL A 95 -7.47 9.14 -4.72
C VAL A 95 -7.52 9.50 -3.24
N GLY A 96 -6.36 9.56 -2.62
CA GLY A 96 -6.22 9.94 -1.23
C GLY A 96 -5.16 11.01 -1.02
N VAL A 97 -5.33 11.74 0.07
CA VAL A 97 -4.37 12.71 0.60
C VAL A 97 -4.14 12.44 2.08
N TRP A 98 -2.95 12.71 2.54
CA TRP A 98 -2.63 12.65 3.96
C TRP A 98 -1.84 13.90 4.38
N HIS A 99 -1.95 14.23 5.66
CA HIS A 99 -1.25 15.35 6.26
C HIS A 99 -0.76 14.98 7.67
N MET A 100 0.53 15.15 7.91
CA MET A 100 1.17 14.91 9.19
C MET A 100 1.93 16.19 9.61
N PRO A 101 1.43 16.94 10.62
CA PRO A 101 2.06 18.17 11.07
C PRO A 101 3.29 17.94 11.95
N GLU A 102 3.56 16.72 12.37
CA GLU A 102 4.69 16.36 13.21
C GLU A 102 6.02 16.80 12.57
N PRO A 103 6.93 17.40 13.35
CA PRO A 103 8.24 17.76 12.84
C PRO A 103 9.08 16.55 12.48
N THR A 104 9.63 16.52 11.27
CA THR A 104 10.55 15.47 10.78
C THR A 104 11.90 16.07 10.41
N ASP A 105 12.98 15.40 10.74
CA ASP A 105 14.35 15.72 10.37
C ASP A 105 14.89 14.53 9.55
N VAL A 106 14.83 14.63 8.23
CA VAL A 106 15.15 13.52 7.31
C VAL A 106 16.64 13.47 7.00
N ASP A 107 17.30 14.61 6.94
CA ASP A 107 18.72 14.73 6.61
C ASP A 107 19.64 14.72 7.84
N GLY A 108 19.06 14.77 9.05
CA GLY A 108 19.79 14.71 10.31
C GLY A 108 20.64 15.96 10.60
N ASP A 109 20.33 17.08 9.97
CA ASP A 109 21.04 18.34 10.14
C ASP A 109 20.62 19.12 11.39
N GLY A 110 19.60 18.62 12.11
CA GLY A 110 19.02 19.21 13.31
C GLY A 110 17.95 20.28 13.02
N PHE A 111 17.57 20.47 11.76
CA PHE A 111 16.47 21.32 11.35
C PHE A 111 15.24 20.47 11.01
N SER A 112 14.24 20.49 11.86
CA SER A 112 13.00 19.79 11.60
C SER A 112 12.07 20.62 10.70
N SER A 113 11.47 19.97 9.72
CA SER A 113 10.43 20.54 8.87
C SER A 113 9.05 20.06 9.34
N ARG A 114 8.03 20.93 9.22
CA ARG A 114 6.65 20.64 9.66
C ARG A 114 5.71 20.62 8.46
N ASN A 115 4.52 20.06 8.65
CA ASN A 115 3.46 20.03 7.65
C ASN A 115 3.76 19.14 6.46
N ASN A 116 4.16 17.91 6.73
CA ASN A 116 4.31 16.88 5.73
C ASN A 116 2.95 16.51 5.11
N THR A 117 2.83 16.64 3.78
CA THR A 117 1.57 16.38 3.08
C THR A 117 1.84 15.63 1.80
N GLY A 118 1.21 14.50 1.63
CA GLY A 118 1.34 13.66 0.44
C GLY A 118 0.00 13.27 -0.15
N MET A 119 0.08 12.56 -1.27
CA MET A 119 -1.08 12.06 -1.99
C MET A 119 -0.81 10.69 -2.60
N TYR A 120 -1.88 9.96 -2.88
CA TYR A 120 -1.79 8.68 -3.56
C TYR A 120 -2.98 8.42 -4.49
N LEU A 121 -2.74 7.53 -5.43
CA LEU A 121 -3.76 6.96 -6.31
C LEU A 121 -3.70 5.43 -6.16
N SER A 122 -4.85 4.79 -6.09
CA SER A 122 -4.95 3.33 -6.12
C SER A 122 -6.08 2.94 -7.05
N PHE A 123 -5.82 1.97 -7.92
CA PHE A 123 -6.90 1.35 -8.66
C PHE A 123 -6.67 -0.16 -8.83
N ASP A 124 -7.75 -0.88 -8.90
CA ASP A 124 -7.83 -2.26 -9.34
C ASP A 124 -8.96 -2.42 -10.36
N GLN A 125 -8.77 -3.37 -11.28
CA GLN A 125 -9.75 -3.64 -12.32
C GLN A 125 -9.71 -5.11 -12.74
N MET A 126 -10.85 -5.75 -12.72
CA MET A 126 -11.02 -7.05 -13.35
C MET A 126 -11.03 -6.87 -14.88
N LEU A 127 -10.15 -7.55 -15.60
CA LEU A 127 -10.00 -7.42 -17.05
C LEU A 127 -10.78 -8.49 -17.82
N SER A 128 -10.91 -9.69 -17.23
CA SER A 128 -11.71 -10.77 -17.81
C SER A 128 -12.25 -11.68 -16.71
N LYS A 129 -13.39 -12.30 -16.97
CA LYS A 129 -13.94 -13.43 -16.19
C LYS A 129 -13.84 -14.70 -17.03
N GLU A 130 -13.77 -15.85 -16.39
CA GLU A 130 -13.77 -17.15 -17.08
C GLU A 130 -15.15 -17.45 -17.69
N ASN A 131 -16.21 -17.13 -16.96
CA ASN A 131 -17.59 -17.37 -17.37
C ASN A 131 -18.51 -16.20 -16.96
N GLU A 132 -19.79 -16.29 -17.35
CA GLU A 132 -20.80 -15.26 -17.10
C GLU A 132 -21.51 -15.42 -15.75
N ASP A 133 -21.13 -16.39 -14.89
CA ASP A 133 -21.73 -16.56 -13.57
C ASP A 133 -21.29 -15.39 -12.66
N GLU A 134 -22.27 -14.68 -12.07
CA GLU A 134 -22.01 -13.54 -11.17
C GLU A 134 -21.24 -13.97 -9.90
N ASN A 135 -21.39 -15.22 -9.46
CA ASN A 135 -20.72 -15.74 -8.28
C ASN A 135 -19.29 -16.25 -8.56
N ASP A 136 -18.92 -16.37 -9.84
CA ASP A 136 -17.58 -16.77 -10.21
C ASP A 136 -16.59 -15.59 -10.08
N SER A 137 -15.51 -15.80 -9.35
CA SER A 137 -14.44 -14.84 -9.14
C SER A 137 -13.21 -15.08 -10.03
N GLN A 138 -13.23 -16.15 -10.83
CA GLN A 138 -12.12 -16.54 -11.70
C GLN A 138 -11.91 -15.52 -12.83
N GLY A 139 -10.66 -15.35 -13.21
CA GLY A 139 -10.28 -14.47 -14.29
C GLY A 139 -9.05 -13.62 -13.98
N LEU A 140 -8.77 -12.72 -14.90
CA LEU A 140 -7.60 -11.83 -14.86
C LEU A 140 -7.99 -10.48 -14.26
N GLY A 141 -7.19 -10.02 -13.32
CA GLY A 141 -7.25 -8.67 -12.77
C GLY A 141 -5.92 -7.94 -12.86
N THR A 142 -5.96 -6.64 -12.74
CA THR A 142 -4.80 -5.75 -12.70
C THR A 142 -4.95 -4.72 -11.60
N PHE A 143 -3.81 -4.20 -11.13
CA PHE A 143 -3.78 -3.10 -10.19
C PHE A 143 -2.69 -2.09 -10.55
N PHE A 144 -2.85 -0.89 -10.03
CA PHE A 144 -1.83 0.15 -10.07
C PHE A 144 -1.94 1.02 -8.83
N ARG A 145 -0.80 1.40 -8.26
CA ARG A 145 -0.69 2.40 -7.20
C ARG A 145 0.37 3.44 -7.56
N PHE A 146 0.11 4.63 -7.12
CA PHE A 146 1.04 5.74 -7.13
C PHE A 146 1.03 6.41 -5.78
N GLY A 147 2.19 6.85 -5.29
CA GLY A 147 2.32 7.67 -4.11
C GLY A 147 3.31 8.80 -4.31
N TYR A 148 3.05 9.90 -3.65
CA TYR A 148 3.93 11.07 -3.59
C TYR A 148 4.04 11.60 -2.16
N ALA A 149 5.27 11.86 -1.74
CA ALA A 149 5.60 12.50 -0.48
C ALA A 149 6.72 13.55 -0.70
N PRO A 150 6.70 14.71 -0.03
CA PRO A 150 7.72 15.75 -0.20
C PRO A 150 9.12 15.27 0.26
N SER A 151 10.16 15.60 -0.52
CA SER A 151 11.53 15.15 -0.28
C SER A 151 12.16 15.68 1.02
N ASN A 152 11.73 16.85 1.47
CA ASN A 152 12.25 17.46 2.70
C ASN A 152 11.67 16.87 3.99
N HIS A 153 10.77 15.89 3.88
CA HIS A 153 10.12 15.24 5.01
C HIS A 153 10.19 13.71 4.96
N ASN A 154 10.51 13.13 3.80
CA ASN A 154 10.37 11.71 3.57
C ASN A 154 11.59 11.16 2.84
N GLU A 155 12.01 9.95 3.23
CA GLU A 155 13.08 9.24 2.56
C GLU A 155 12.67 8.79 1.15
N MET A 156 11.40 8.46 0.95
CA MET A 156 10.85 8.09 -0.35
C MET A 156 9.88 9.16 -0.85
N THR A 157 10.13 9.67 -2.06
CA THR A 157 9.38 10.79 -2.63
C THR A 157 8.31 10.38 -3.61
N GLN A 158 8.54 9.31 -4.34
CA GLN A 158 7.59 8.77 -5.31
C GLN A 158 7.61 7.25 -5.26
N PHE A 159 6.45 6.68 -5.46
CA PHE A 159 6.26 5.24 -5.47
C PHE A 159 5.27 4.85 -6.57
N TYR A 160 5.57 3.74 -7.24
CA TYR A 160 4.72 3.15 -8.26
C TYR A 160 4.68 1.64 -8.04
N SER A 161 3.50 1.04 -8.09
CA SER A 161 3.37 -0.41 -8.21
C SER A 161 2.27 -0.80 -9.16
N THR A 162 2.44 -1.92 -9.84
CA THR A 162 1.45 -2.48 -10.76
C THR A 162 1.64 -3.98 -10.89
N GLY A 163 0.63 -4.67 -11.34
CA GLY A 163 0.71 -6.11 -11.57
C GLY A 163 -0.54 -6.72 -12.15
N LEU A 164 -0.46 -8.03 -12.33
CA LEU A 164 -1.52 -8.88 -12.83
C LEU A 164 -1.76 -10.02 -11.84
N SER A 165 -3.01 -10.39 -11.65
CA SER A 165 -3.43 -11.52 -10.82
C SER A 165 -4.46 -12.33 -11.58
N TYR A 166 -4.23 -13.64 -11.73
CA TYR A 166 -5.16 -14.57 -12.38
C TYR A 166 -5.61 -15.63 -11.38
N GLN A 167 -6.88 -15.69 -11.13
CA GLN A 167 -7.51 -16.76 -10.36
C GLN A 167 -8.10 -17.80 -11.30
N GLY A 168 -7.83 -19.10 -11.03
CA GLY A 168 -8.37 -20.21 -11.82
C GLY A 168 -7.67 -20.43 -13.16
N LEU A 169 -6.37 -20.11 -13.28
CA LEU A 169 -5.64 -20.24 -14.56
C LEU A 169 -5.55 -21.68 -15.09
N PHE A 170 -5.59 -22.69 -14.23
CA PHE A 170 -5.44 -24.09 -14.60
C PHE A 170 -6.74 -24.87 -14.32
N ASP A 171 -7.17 -25.70 -15.26
CA ASP A 171 -8.38 -26.52 -15.15
C ASP A 171 -8.42 -27.33 -13.85
N GLY A 172 -9.51 -27.21 -13.08
CA GLY A 172 -9.71 -27.88 -11.79
C GLY A 172 -8.92 -27.27 -10.63
N ARG A 173 -8.39 -26.06 -10.81
CA ARG A 173 -7.67 -25.27 -9.81
C ARG A 173 -8.29 -23.87 -9.67
N ASP A 174 -9.60 -23.83 -9.49
CA ASP A 174 -10.44 -22.65 -9.58
C ASP A 174 -10.14 -21.62 -8.46
N ASP A 175 -9.66 -22.09 -7.30
CA ASP A 175 -9.31 -21.27 -6.16
C ASP A 175 -7.82 -20.84 -6.15
N ASP A 176 -7.00 -21.35 -7.06
CA ASP A 176 -5.59 -21.01 -7.12
C ASP A 176 -5.38 -19.64 -7.78
N VAL A 177 -4.35 -18.93 -7.34
CA VAL A 177 -4.01 -17.62 -7.87
C VAL A 177 -2.55 -17.58 -8.33
N LEU A 178 -2.32 -17.18 -9.58
CA LEU A 178 -1.00 -16.80 -10.10
C LEU A 178 -0.94 -15.28 -10.23
N ALA A 179 0.08 -14.65 -9.69
CA ALA A 179 0.27 -13.21 -9.83
C ALA A 179 1.71 -12.82 -10.13
N PHE A 180 1.85 -11.67 -10.78
CA PHE A 180 3.11 -10.99 -11.02
C PHE A 180 2.94 -9.51 -10.70
N GLY A 181 3.89 -8.93 -9.97
CA GLY A 181 3.91 -7.53 -9.62
C GLY A 181 5.29 -6.90 -9.77
N VAL A 182 5.30 -5.60 -9.98
CA VAL A 182 6.48 -4.75 -9.95
C VAL A 182 6.18 -3.50 -9.13
N ALA A 183 7.13 -3.12 -8.29
CA ALA A 183 7.10 -1.88 -7.52
C ALA A 183 8.41 -1.12 -7.69
N ARG A 184 8.34 0.21 -7.78
CA ARG A 184 9.51 1.09 -7.85
C ARG A 184 9.33 2.27 -6.93
N GLY A 185 10.30 2.47 -6.03
CA GLY A 185 10.43 3.62 -5.17
C GLY A 185 11.58 4.52 -5.60
N TYR A 186 11.40 5.84 -5.44
CA TYR A 186 12.43 6.85 -5.66
C TYR A 186 12.75 7.51 -4.32
N PHE A 187 14.02 7.45 -3.95
CA PHE A 187 14.51 8.04 -2.70
C PHE A 187 14.70 9.55 -2.84
N SER A 188 14.69 10.24 -1.72
CA SER A 188 14.91 11.68 -1.69
C SER A 188 16.41 11.97 -1.63
N GLU A 189 16.82 13.11 -2.24
CA GLU A 189 18.19 13.60 -2.10
C GLU A 189 18.55 13.94 -0.64
N ALA A 190 17.58 14.33 0.17
CA ALA A 190 17.75 14.57 1.60
C ALA A 190 18.07 13.29 2.37
N ALA A 191 17.58 12.13 1.89
CA ALA A 191 17.89 10.82 2.43
C ALA A 191 19.18 10.21 1.82
N GLY A 192 19.89 10.93 0.98
CA GLY A 192 21.06 10.44 0.22
C GLY A 192 22.23 9.96 1.06
N ALA A 193 22.29 10.31 2.36
CA ALA A 193 23.24 9.70 3.30
C ALA A 193 22.80 8.32 3.80
N THR A 194 21.55 7.94 3.57
CA THR A 194 20.95 6.69 4.04
C THR A 194 20.89 5.63 2.95
N TYR A 195 20.70 6.06 1.69
CA TYR A 195 20.54 5.18 0.55
C TYR A 195 21.67 5.35 -0.47
N THR A 196 22.12 4.23 -1.04
CA THR A 196 23.23 4.21 -2.02
C THR A 196 22.76 4.46 -3.45
N GLU A 197 21.48 4.24 -3.72
CA GLU A 197 20.87 4.35 -5.02
C GLU A 197 19.70 5.36 -5.00
N ASP A 198 19.43 6.01 -6.11
CA ASP A 198 18.31 6.97 -6.24
C ASP A 198 16.93 6.28 -6.28
N SER A 199 16.89 4.99 -6.57
CA SER A 199 15.66 4.22 -6.69
C SER A 199 15.92 2.72 -6.57
N GLU A 200 14.92 2.00 -6.08
CA GLU A 200 14.91 0.53 -6.02
C GLU A 200 13.69 -0.02 -6.77
N THR A 201 13.86 -1.16 -7.45
CA THR A 201 12.76 -1.83 -8.14
C THR A 201 12.63 -3.27 -7.66
N VAL A 202 11.44 -3.64 -7.23
CA VAL A 202 11.08 -4.99 -6.77
C VAL A 202 10.20 -5.65 -7.81
N PHE A 203 10.53 -6.89 -8.14
CA PHE A 203 9.69 -7.79 -8.92
C PHE A 203 9.32 -8.99 -8.06
N GLU A 204 8.06 -9.38 -8.07
CA GLU A 204 7.59 -10.57 -7.38
C GLU A 204 6.60 -11.34 -8.24
N THR A 205 6.71 -12.66 -8.19
CA THR A 205 5.68 -13.58 -8.67
C THR A 205 5.38 -14.60 -7.60
N PHE A 206 4.10 -14.92 -7.43
CA PHE A 206 3.68 -15.98 -6.51
C PHE A 206 2.65 -16.88 -7.16
N TYR A 207 2.55 -18.10 -6.64
CA TYR A 207 1.46 -19.01 -6.93
C TYR A 207 0.81 -19.46 -5.62
N ASN A 208 -0.46 -19.17 -5.47
CA ASN A 208 -1.23 -19.49 -4.28
C ASN A 208 -1.97 -20.81 -4.52
N PHE A 209 -1.50 -21.89 -3.86
CA PHE A 209 -2.13 -23.20 -3.92
C PHE A 209 -3.20 -23.33 -2.85
N ALA A 210 -4.46 -23.33 -3.23
CA ALA A 210 -5.57 -23.72 -2.37
C ALA A 210 -5.58 -25.26 -2.20
N VAL A 211 -4.96 -25.75 -1.13
CA VAL A 211 -4.91 -27.19 -0.84
C VAL A 211 -6.29 -27.70 -0.34
N ASN A 212 -6.94 -26.91 0.48
CA ASN A 212 -8.32 -27.13 0.93
C ASN A 212 -8.85 -25.82 1.57
N SER A 213 -10.09 -25.81 2.06
CA SER A 213 -10.74 -24.62 2.65
C SER A 213 -10.03 -24.01 3.87
N SER A 214 -9.01 -24.65 4.41
CA SER A 214 -8.29 -24.22 5.63
C SER A 214 -6.79 -24.11 5.44
N LEU A 215 -6.27 -24.56 4.30
CA LEU A 215 -4.83 -24.58 4.02
C LEU A 215 -4.55 -24.07 2.63
N THR A 216 -3.76 -23.03 2.57
CA THR A 216 -3.17 -22.46 1.36
C THR A 216 -1.65 -22.45 1.48
N VAL A 217 -0.93 -22.70 0.39
CA VAL A 217 0.53 -22.65 0.31
C VAL A 217 0.92 -21.71 -0.81
N THR A 218 1.72 -20.68 -0.50
CA THR A 218 2.06 -19.61 -1.43
C THR A 218 3.59 -19.51 -1.63
N PRO A 219 4.21 -20.30 -2.52
CA PRO A 219 5.57 -20.03 -2.96
C PRO A 219 5.66 -18.70 -3.70
N SER A 220 6.70 -17.92 -3.41
CA SER A 220 6.99 -16.65 -4.04
C SER A 220 8.46 -16.60 -4.48
N ILE A 221 8.72 -15.88 -5.58
CA ILE A 221 10.06 -15.54 -6.06
C ILE A 221 10.12 -14.03 -6.19
N GLN A 222 11.15 -13.44 -5.57
CA GLN A 222 11.39 -12.00 -5.60
C GLN A 222 12.75 -11.70 -6.23
N TYR A 223 12.82 -10.62 -6.98
CA TYR A 223 14.06 -10.05 -7.49
C TYR A 223 14.07 -8.55 -7.23
N VAL A 224 15.12 -8.06 -6.58
CA VAL A 224 15.33 -6.64 -6.32
C VAL A 224 16.44 -6.16 -7.24
N ALA A 225 16.12 -5.18 -8.08
CA ALA A 225 17.07 -4.49 -8.94
C ALA A 225 17.48 -3.18 -8.26
N ASP A 226 18.78 -2.88 -8.34
CA ASP A 226 19.41 -1.72 -7.73
C ASP A 226 19.06 -1.62 -6.22
N PRO A 227 19.36 -2.69 -5.43
CA PRO A 227 19.00 -2.72 -4.03
C PRO A 227 19.71 -1.58 -3.29
N SER A 228 18.93 -0.69 -2.72
CA SER A 228 19.44 0.45 -1.97
C SER A 228 19.54 0.06 -0.49
N SER A 229 20.77 -0.15 -0.02
CA SER A 229 21.04 -0.36 1.40
C SER A 229 21.36 0.96 2.07
N ALA A 230 20.89 1.15 3.30
CA ALA A 230 21.46 2.17 4.16
C ALA A 230 22.98 1.90 4.29
N ASP A 231 23.80 2.92 4.02
CA ASP A 231 25.26 2.81 4.15
C ASP A 231 25.68 2.70 5.62
N ASN A 232 25.38 1.55 6.22
CA ASN A 232 25.75 1.20 7.59
C ASN A 232 27.06 0.40 7.65
N GLY A 233 27.85 0.35 6.56
CA GLY A 233 29.15 -0.33 6.53
C GLY A 233 29.06 -1.83 6.80
N ARG A 234 27.93 -2.46 6.54
CA ARG A 234 27.76 -3.91 6.59
C ARG A 234 27.50 -4.43 5.20
N ASP A 235 28.57 -4.87 4.55
CA ASP A 235 28.44 -5.80 3.43
C ASP A 235 27.66 -7.04 3.92
N LEU A 236 26.54 -7.33 3.27
CA LEU A 236 25.78 -8.56 3.48
C LEU A 236 26.47 -9.73 2.80
#